data_3c94bbe242ba58a933912c79ef1fe906
#
_entry.id   3c94bbe242ba58a933912c79ef1fe906
#
_cell.length_a   1.000
_cell.length_b   1.000
_cell.length_c   1.000
_cell.angle_alpha   90.00
_cell.angle_beta   90.00
_cell.angle_gamma   90.00
#
_symmetry.space_group_name_H-M   'P 1'
#
loop_
_entity.id
_entity.type
_entity.pdbx_description
1 polymer ?
#
loop_
_entity_poly.entity_id
_entity_poly.type
_entity_poly.pdbx_seq_one_letter_code
_entity_poly.pdbx_strand_id
1 'polypeptide(L)'
;MCPSETGHNPAADRRALILVVERNPIVQRLEKYFLEQAGFEVDFVADGISALARARELHPKILVTEILVPKMDGLSLCRELKSDPATSDIRVLLFSHLHAEDRAHDAGADAFLVKPLDEARLIATVANLISMSSVSAGKTK
;
A
#
# COMPACT_ATOMS: atom_id res chain seq x y z
N MET A 1 1.86 32.99 4.24
CA MET A 1 1.84 32.58 4.56
C MET A 1 1.64 31.97 4.45
N CYS A 2 1.63 31.57 4.47
CA CYS A 2 1.46 30.93 4.58
C CYS A 2 0.93 30.45 4.63
N PRO A 3 0.56 30.17 4.47
CA PRO A 3 0.01 29.55 4.75
C PRO A 3 -0.11 28.84 4.74
N SER A 4 0.00 28.51 4.49
CA SER A 4 0.03 27.86 4.72
C SER A 4 0.48 27.61 5.08
N GLU A 5 0.80 27.77 5.00
CA GLU A 5 1.17 27.48 5.53
C GLU A 5 1.21 27.46 6.27
N THR A 6 1.25 27.91 6.33
CA THR A 6 1.07 27.81 7.03
C THR A 6 0.52 27.44 7.75
N GLY A 7 0.58 28.02 8.01
CA GLY A 7 -0.24 27.65 9.00
C GLY A 7 -0.79 26.34 8.99
N HIS A 8 -0.48 25.67 8.29
CA HIS A 8 -1.09 24.41 8.24
C HIS A 8 -0.53 23.48 9.29
N ASN A 9 -1.32 22.55 9.64
CA ASN A 9 -0.97 21.51 10.57
C ASN A 9 -0.10 20.48 9.88
N PRO A 10 1.10 20.27 10.33
CA PRO A 10 1.97 19.29 9.69
C PRO A 10 1.36 17.91 9.61
N ALA A 11 0.63 17.50 10.61
CA ALA A 11 0.01 16.17 10.58
C ALA A 11 -1.07 16.10 9.51
N ALA A 12 -1.83 17.17 9.36
CA ALA A 12 -2.88 17.21 8.35
C ALA A 12 -2.29 17.29 6.96
N ASP A 13 -1.12 17.89 6.82
CA ASP A 13 -0.49 17.99 5.54
C ASP A 13 0.23 16.74 5.15
N ARG A 14 0.57 15.95 6.09
CA ARG A 14 1.30 14.76 5.81
C ARG A 14 0.39 13.75 5.19
N ARG A 15 0.61 13.50 3.94
CA ARG A 15 -0.18 12.50 3.24
C ARG A 15 0.34 11.12 3.58
N ALA A 16 -0.57 10.17 3.64
CA ALA A 16 -0.18 8.79 3.83
C ALA A 16 0.61 8.32 2.62
N LEU A 17 1.73 7.68 2.86
CA LEU A 17 2.56 7.17 1.79
C LEU A 17 2.14 5.75 1.43
N ILE A 18 1.91 5.54 0.14
CA ILE A 18 1.57 4.24 -0.40
C ILE A 18 2.71 3.79 -1.29
N LEU A 19 3.23 2.61 -1.03
CA LEU A 19 4.27 2.03 -1.88
C LEU A 19 3.60 1.03 -2.81
N VAL A 20 3.77 1.21 -4.11
CA VAL A 20 3.14 0.36 -5.11
C VAL A 20 4.20 -0.39 -5.89
N VAL A 21 4.04 -1.70 -6.00
CA VAL A 21 4.94 -2.53 -6.80
C VAL A 21 4.33 -2.64 -8.18
N GLU A 22 4.88 -1.90 -9.14
CA GLU A 22 4.37 -1.85 -10.50
C GLU A 22 5.49 -1.52 -11.47
N ARG A 23 5.69 -2.36 -12.47
CA ARG A 23 6.76 -2.20 -13.45
C ARG A 23 6.38 -1.33 -14.63
N ASN A 24 5.11 -1.33 -15.00
CA ASN A 24 4.66 -0.68 -16.22
C ASN A 24 4.57 0.83 -15.99
N PRO A 25 5.37 1.64 -16.70
CA PRO A 25 5.36 3.08 -16.45
C PRO A 25 4.03 3.76 -16.76
N ILE A 26 3.25 3.20 -17.68
CA ILE A 26 1.93 3.76 -17.98
C ILE A 26 0.98 3.53 -16.81
N VAL A 27 1.00 2.32 -16.28
CA VAL A 27 0.17 1.99 -15.12
C VAL A 27 0.61 2.81 -13.91
N GLN A 28 1.92 2.96 -13.73
CA GLN A 28 2.44 3.81 -12.65
C GLN A 28 1.88 5.22 -12.73
N ARG A 29 1.86 5.80 -13.92
CA ARG A 29 1.36 7.15 -14.10
C ARG A 29 -0.12 7.25 -13.77
N LEU A 30 -0.89 6.27 -14.19
CA LEU A 30 -2.33 6.26 -13.90
C LEU A 30 -2.58 6.13 -12.41
N GLU A 31 -1.92 5.18 -11.78
CA GLU A 31 -2.11 4.97 -10.35
C GLU A 31 -1.64 6.16 -9.55
N LYS A 32 -0.54 6.76 -9.95
CA LYS A 32 -0.05 7.94 -9.29
C LYS A 32 -1.08 9.06 -9.36
N TYR A 33 -1.63 9.28 -10.54
CA TYR A 33 -2.64 10.32 -10.73
C TYR A 33 -3.83 10.10 -9.80
N PHE A 34 -4.41 8.91 -9.84
CA PHE A 34 -5.61 8.65 -9.06
C PHE A 34 -5.36 8.69 -7.56
N LEU A 35 -4.26 8.12 -7.11
CA LEU A 35 -3.97 8.09 -5.69
C LEU A 35 -3.61 9.47 -5.16
N GLU A 36 -2.88 10.26 -5.94
CA GLU A 36 -2.56 11.62 -5.52
C GLU A 36 -3.79 12.51 -5.50
N GLN A 37 -4.70 12.32 -6.44
CA GLN A 37 -5.96 13.05 -6.42
C GLN A 37 -6.78 12.72 -5.18
N ALA A 38 -6.63 11.51 -4.69
CA ALA A 38 -7.34 11.08 -3.49
C ALA A 38 -6.62 11.52 -2.20
N GLY A 39 -5.49 12.19 -2.31
CA GLY A 39 -4.81 12.76 -1.15
C GLY A 39 -3.66 11.93 -0.62
N PHE A 40 -3.19 10.93 -1.36
CA PHE A 40 -2.10 10.08 -0.92
C PHE A 40 -0.79 10.45 -1.60
N GLU A 41 0.30 10.10 -0.96
CA GLU A 41 1.61 10.19 -1.55
C GLU A 41 1.98 8.80 -2.04
N VAL A 42 2.61 8.69 -3.21
CA VAL A 42 2.84 7.40 -3.84
C VAL A 42 4.30 7.26 -4.26
N ASP A 43 4.86 6.11 -4.00
CA ASP A 43 6.17 5.76 -4.51
C ASP A 43 6.06 4.41 -5.19
N PHE A 44 6.91 4.14 -6.17
CA PHE A 44 6.84 2.92 -6.96
C PHE A 44 8.15 2.16 -6.96
N VAL A 45 8.04 0.83 -6.97
CA VAL A 45 9.17 -0.04 -7.21
C VAL A 45 8.75 -1.08 -8.23
N ALA A 46 9.72 -1.75 -8.83
CA ALA A 46 9.42 -2.63 -9.97
C ALA A 46 9.40 -4.12 -9.61
N ASP A 47 9.83 -4.49 -8.43
CA ASP A 47 9.94 -5.90 -8.07
C ASP A 47 9.81 -6.08 -6.55
N GLY A 48 9.66 -7.34 -6.15
CA GLY A 48 9.41 -7.65 -4.74
C GLY A 48 10.61 -7.42 -3.82
N ILE A 49 11.82 -7.65 -4.33
CA ILE A 49 13.02 -7.42 -3.51
C ILE A 49 13.20 -5.94 -3.23
N SER A 50 13.04 -5.12 -4.28
CA SER A 50 13.10 -3.67 -4.11
C SER A 50 11.99 -3.18 -3.19
N ALA A 51 10.82 -3.80 -3.30
CA ALA A 51 9.69 -3.42 -2.46
C ALA A 51 10.00 -3.68 -0.98
N LEU A 52 10.61 -4.82 -0.68
CA LEU A 52 10.95 -5.13 0.71
C LEU A 52 11.94 -4.12 1.26
N ALA A 53 12.98 -3.80 0.48
CA ALA A 53 13.99 -2.84 0.90
C ALA A 53 13.38 -1.46 1.12
N ARG A 54 12.54 -1.02 0.18
CA ARG A 54 11.92 0.31 0.29
C ARG A 54 10.91 0.38 1.43
N ALA A 55 10.19 -0.71 1.66
CA ALA A 55 9.24 -0.75 2.76
C ALA A 55 9.95 -0.59 4.09
N ARG A 56 11.09 -1.24 4.24
CA ARG A 56 11.90 -1.10 5.46
C ARG A 56 12.43 0.30 5.64
N GLU A 57 12.78 0.93 4.53
CA GLU A 57 13.36 2.26 4.54
C GLU A 57 12.30 3.34 4.76
N LEU A 58 11.21 3.27 4.02
CA LEU A 58 10.20 4.33 4.01
C LEU A 58 9.07 4.09 5.00
N HIS A 59 8.84 2.86 5.37
CA HIS A 59 7.75 2.45 6.26
C HIS A 59 6.41 3.05 5.81
N PRO A 60 5.95 2.70 4.60
CA PRO A 60 4.70 3.25 4.10
C PRO A 60 3.52 2.78 4.94
N LYS A 61 2.42 3.50 4.84
CA LYS A 61 1.19 3.07 5.50
C LYS A 61 0.61 1.83 4.83
N ILE A 62 0.72 1.78 3.52
CA ILE A 62 0.17 0.68 2.73
C ILE A 62 1.16 0.29 1.66
N LEU A 63 1.26 -1.01 1.43
CA LEU A 63 2.00 -1.54 0.29
C LEU A 63 0.99 -2.24 -0.61
N VAL A 64 0.97 -1.87 -1.88
CA VAL A 64 0.06 -2.44 -2.87
C VAL A 64 0.88 -3.22 -3.88
N THR A 65 0.58 -4.48 -4.07
CA THR A 65 1.32 -5.28 -5.02
C THR A 65 0.46 -6.36 -5.65
N GLU A 66 0.80 -6.68 -6.88
CA GLU A 66 0.27 -7.86 -7.52
C GLU A 66 0.97 -9.08 -6.93
N ILE A 67 0.33 -10.25 -6.98
CA ILE A 67 0.96 -11.47 -6.51
C ILE A 67 2.12 -11.84 -7.42
N LEU A 68 1.93 -11.73 -8.73
CA LEU A 68 2.96 -12.14 -9.69
C LEU A 68 3.86 -10.96 -10.02
N VAL A 69 4.87 -10.73 -9.21
CA VAL A 69 5.88 -9.71 -9.51
C VAL A 69 7.25 -10.38 -9.51
N PRO A 70 8.24 -9.78 -10.20
CA PRO A 70 9.56 -10.41 -10.32
C PRO A 70 10.32 -10.45 -9.00
N LYS A 71 11.25 -11.34 -8.96
CA LYS A 71 12.26 -11.50 -7.91
C LYS A 71 11.73 -12.01 -6.59
N MET A 72 10.64 -11.50 -6.12
CA MET A 72 9.98 -12.03 -4.92
C MET A 72 8.49 -11.78 -5.14
N ASP A 73 7.69 -12.82 -5.16
CA ASP A 73 6.26 -12.66 -5.42
C ASP A 73 5.56 -11.96 -4.27
N GLY A 74 4.36 -11.47 -4.56
CA GLY A 74 3.60 -10.67 -3.59
C GLY A 74 3.24 -11.41 -2.32
N LEU A 75 2.99 -12.72 -2.42
CA LEU A 75 2.66 -13.49 -1.22
C LEU A 75 3.88 -13.60 -0.30
N SER A 76 5.03 -13.89 -0.89
CA SER A 76 6.28 -13.98 -0.12
C SER A 76 6.64 -12.64 0.49
N LEU A 77 6.47 -11.56 -0.29
CA LEU A 77 6.71 -10.21 0.20
C LEU A 77 5.82 -9.90 1.39
N CYS A 78 4.55 -10.25 1.29
CA CYS A 78 3.60 -10.03 2.37
C CYS A 78 4.03 -10.77 3.64
N ARG A 79 4.39 -12.05 3.48
CA ARG A 79 4.84 -12.84 4.63
C ARG A 79 6.07 -12.25 5.29
N GLU A 80 7.03 -11.79 4.47
CA GLU A 80 8.24 -11.17 4.99
C GLU A 80 7.93 -9.94 5.80
N LEU A 81 7.06 -9.08 5.27
CA LEU A 81 6.69 -7.86 5.97
C LEU A 81 5.95 -8.16 7.26
N LYS A 82 5.03 -9.11 7.22
CA LYS A 82 4.20 -9.41 8.39
C LYS A 82 4.94 -10.16 9.48
N SER A 83 6.02 -10.86 9.12
CA SER A 83 6.78 -11.61 10.11
C SER A 83 7.86 -10.78 10.78
N ASP A 84 8.14 -9.59 10.29
CA ASP A 84 9.17 -8.72 10.85
C ASP A 84 8.48 -7.65 11.71
N PRO A 85 8.77 -7.59 13.01
CA PRO A 85 8.12 -6.58 13.87
C PRO A 85 8.30 -5.15 13.37
N ALA A 86 9.39 -4.88 12.67
CA ALA A 86 9.65 -3.53 12.17
C ALA A 86 8.70 -3.13 11.05
N THR A 87 8.09 -4.10 10.35
CA THR A 87 7.23 -3.81 9.20
C THR A 87 5.85 -4.44 9.32
N SER A 88 5.57 -5.16 10.39
CA SER A 88 4.32 -5.91 10.49
C SER A 88 3.08 -5.02 10.53
N ASP A 89 3.24 -3.76 10.87
CA ASP A 89 2.12 -2.83 10.90
C ASP A 89 1.83 -2.18 9.54
N ILE A 90 2.68 -2.40 8.54
CA ILE A 90 2.38 -1.93 7.19
C ILE A 90 1.19 -2.74 6.66
N ARG A 91 0.14 -2.04 6.22
CA ARG A 91 -0.99 -2.72 5.62
C ARG A 91 -0.63 -3.18 4.22
N VAL A 92 -1.02 -4.39 3.88
CA VAL A 92 -0.68 -4.97 2.58
C VAL A 92 -1.96 -5.25 1.79
N LEU A 93 -2.04 -4.67 0.61
CA LEU A 93 -3.12 -4.94 -0.33
C LEU A 93 -2.55 -5.74 -1.49
N LEU A 94 -3.03 -6.95 -1.64
CA LEU A 94 -2.62 -7.81 -2.76
C LEU A 94 -3.70 -7.83 -3.82
N PHE A 95 -3.29 -7.95 -5.08
CA PHE A 95 -4.26 -8.13 -6.15
C PHE A 95 -3.73 -9.10 -7.19
N SER A 96 -4.63 -9.69 -7.96
CA SER A 96 -4.25 -10.67 -8.95
C SER A 96 -5.42 -10.97 -9.87
N HIS A 97 -5.14 -11.52 -11.05
CA HIS A 97 -6.18 -12.11 -11.89
C HIS A 97 -6.72 -13.40 -11.30
N LEU A 98 -5.96 -14.01 -10.42
CA LEU A 98 -6.33 -15.28 -9.82
C LEU A 98 -7.22 -15.06 -8.62
N HIS A 99 -8.11 -16.01 -8.36
CA HIS A 99 -8.90 -15.99 -7.14
C HIS A 99 -8.05 -16.62 -6.04
N ALA A 100 -7.25 -15.79 -5.41
CA ALA A 100 -6.26 -16.26 -4.45
C ALA A 100 -6.49 -15.66 -3.06
N GLU A 101 -7.75 -15.38 -2.74
CA GLU A 101 -8.09 -14.75 -1.46
C GLU A 101 -7.57 -15.54 -0.27
N ASP A 102 -7.70 -16.86 -0.31
CA ASP A 102 -7.24 -17.69 0.80
C ASP A 102 -5.75 -17.61 0.99
N ARG A 103 -5.01 -17.63 -0.12
CA ARG A 103 -3.57 -17.54 -0.06
C ARG A 103 -3.12 -16.17 0.42
N ALA A 104 -3.81 -15.13 -0.03
CA ALA A 104 -3.52 -13.78 0.42
C ALA A 104 -3.76 -13.66 1.92
N HIS A 105 -4.88 -14.19 2.37
CA HIS A 105 -5.22 -14.17 3.79
C HIS A 105 -4.17 -14.92 4.60
N ASP A 106 -3.77 -16.11 4.13
CA ASP A 106 -2.78 -16.93 4.83
C ASP A 106 -1.42 -16.24 4.90
N ALA A 107 -1.11 -15.38 3.92
CA ALA A 107 0.13 -14.63 3.91
C ALA A 107 0.07 -13.41 4.83
N GLY A 108 -1.10 -13.11 5.38
CA GLY A 108 -1.28 -11.98 6.28
C GLY A 108 -1.72 -10.69 5.62
N ALA A 109 -2.17 -10.77 4.36
CA ALA A 109 -2.63 -9.57 3.66
C ALA A 109 -3.85 -8.97 4.34
N ASP A 110 -3.94 -7.67 4.31
CA ASP A 110 -5.05 -6.95 4.93
C ASP A 110 -6.22 -6.81 3.97
N ALA A 111 -5.97 -6.90 2.67
CA ALA A 111 -7.03 -6.86 1.67
C ALA A 111 -6.56 -7.54 0.40
N PHE A 112 -7.51 -8.01 -0.39
CA PHE A 112 -7.25 -8.64 -1.67
C PHE A 112 -8.29 -8.17 -2.69
N LEU A 113 -7.81 -7.80 -3.87
CA LEU A 113 -8.70 -7.40 -4.96
C LEU A 113 -8.39 -8.25 -6.19
N VAL A 114 -9.44 -8.59 -6.93
CA VAL A 114 -9.29 -9.34 -8.17
C VAL A 114 -9.22 -8.37 -9.33
N LYS A 115 -8.28 -8.59 -10.23
CA LYS A 115 -8.16 -7.76 -11.42
C LYS A 115 -9.31 -8.04 -12.39
N PRO A 116 -9.69 -7.08 -13.24
CA PRO A 116 -9.05 -5.79 -13.42
C PRO A 116 -9.36 -4.84 -12.28
N LEU A 117 -8.37 -4.01 -11.94
CA LEU A 117 -8.56 -3.05 -10.87
C LEU A 117 -9.35 -1.86 -11.36
N ASP A 118 -10.35 -1.53 -10.58
CA ASP A 118 -11.17 -0.35 -10.77
C ASP A 118 -10.56 0.69 -9.84
N GLU A 119 -10.23 1.87 -10.34
CA GLU A 119 -9.57 2.85 -9.50
C GLU A 119 -10.45 3.29 -8.34
N ALA A 120 -11.77 3.32 -8.50
CA ALA A 120 -12.65 3.66 -7.39
C ALA A 120 -12.55 2.63 -6.28
N ARG A 121 -12.47 1.35 -6.64
CA ARG A 121 -12.31 0.28 -5.67
C ARG A 121 -10.96 0.33 -5.00
N LEU A 122 -9.92 0.61 -5.77
CA LEU A 122 -8.58 0.71 -5.23
C LEU A 122 -8.53 1.83 -4.19
N ILE A 123 -9.04 2.99 -4.55
CA ILE A 123 -9.03 4.14 -3.66
C ILE A 123 -9.85 3.86 -2.40
N ALA A 124 -11.02 3.27 -2.56
CA ALA A 124 -11.88 2.95 -1.42
C ALA A 124 -11.21 1.96 -0.48
N THR A 125 -10.55 0.95 -1.05
CA THR A 125 -9.87 -0.06 -0.25
C THR A 125 -8.69 0.55 0.50
N VAL A 126 -7.91 1.39 -0.18
CA VAL A 126 -6.78 2.06 0.44
C VAL A 126 -7.26 2.96 1.58
N ALA A 127 -8.30 3.73 1.34
CA ALA A 127 -8.84 4.62 2.36
C ALA A 127 -9.33 3.82 3.58
N ASN A 128 -9.97 2.69 3.33
CA ASN A 128 -10.43 1.83 4.41
C ASN A 128 -9.26 1.27 5.22
N LEU A 129 -8.21 0.84 4.57
CA LEU A 129 -7.06 0.29 5.26
C LEU A 129 -6.37 1.33 6.13
N ILE A 130 -6.30 2.56 5.67
CA ILE A 130 -5.73 3.64 6.44
C ILE A 130 -6.59 3.95 7.66
N SER A 131 -7.90 3.99 7.48
CA SER A 131 -8.83 4.17 8.57
C SER A 131 -8.71 3.07 9.60
N MET A 132 -8.63 1.84 9.15
CA MET A 132 -8.47 0.70 10.04
C MET A 132 -7.19 0.78 10.84
N SER A 133 -6.13 1.26 10.20
CA SER A 133 -4.87 1.43 10.87
C SER A 133 -5.01 2.36 12.06
N SER A 134 -5.65 3.49 11.86
CA SER A 134 -5.92 4.43 12.94
C SER A 134 -6.80 3.82 14.01
N VAL A 135 -7.84 3.15 13.60
CA VAL A 135 -8.76 2.54 14.53
C VAL A 135 -8.08 1.42 15.30
N SER A 136 -7.28 0.63 14.62
CA SER A 136 -6.56 -0.44 15.27
C SER A 136 -5.67 0.06 16.37
N ALA A 137 -4.98 1.15 16.12
CA ALA A 137 -4.13 1.73 17.15
C ALA A 137 -4.94 2.13 18.34
N GLY A 138 -6.12 2.64 18.12
CA GLY A 138 -6.96 3.07 19.23
C GLY A 138 -7.60 1.94 19.94
N LYS A 139 -7.96 0.86 19.25
CA LYS A 139 -8.72 -0.14 19.90
C LYS A 139 -7.96 -1.33 20.31
N THR A 140 -6.74 -1.37 20.12
CA THR A 140 -6.03 -2.50 20.51
C THR A 140 -6.47 -2.95 21.83
N LYS A 141 -6.98 -3.67 21.93
CA LYS A 141 -7.52 -3.97 23.03
C LYS A 141 -7.23 -5.00 23.46
#